data_a1c1d3816e12d9a49d0060372637afa6
#
_entry.id   a1c1d3816e12d9a49d0060372637afa6
#
_cell.length_a   1.000
_cell.length_b   1.000
_cell.length_c   1.000
_cell.angle_alpha   90.00
_cell.angle_beta   90.00
_cell.angle_gamma   90.00
#
_symmetry.space_group_name_H-M   'P 1'
#
loop_
_entity.id
_entity.type
_entity.pdbx_description
1 polymer ?
#
loop_
_entity_poly.entity_id
_entity_poly.type
_entity_poly.pdbx_seq_one_letter_code
_entity_poly.pdbx_strand_id
1 'polypeptide(L)'
;LSYYAPQTDVAIELGGEDAKIIYFEGGNVEQRMNGICAGGTGSFIDQMASLIQTDASGLNEFAKDYKAIYPIAARCGVFAKTDIQPLINEGATREDLSASIFQAVVNQTISGLACGKPIRGHVAFLGGPLHFLSELKAAFIRTLNLDEEHTITPDNSHLFAAIGSALNYKKESNTTLSSLIDRL
;
A
#
# COMPACT_ATOMS: atom_id res chain seq x y z
N LEU A 1 15.51 1.22 -4.05
CA LEU A 1 15.23 0.61 -5.35
C LEU A 1 16.40 0.72 -6.32
N SER A 2 16.98 1.88 -6.54
CA SER A 2 18.08 2.09 -7.50
C SER A 2 19.23 1.08 -7.40
N TYR A 3 19.42 0.45 -6.24
CA TYR A 3 20.45 -0.58 -6.02
C TYR A 3 19.91 -2.00 -6.25
N TYR A 4 18.69 -2.30 -5.77
CA TYR A 4 18.15 -3.67 -5.77
C TYR A 4 17.26 -4.00 -6.97
N ALA A 5 16.63 -2.99 -7.56
CA ALA A 5 15.74 -3.12 -8.72
C ALA A 5 15.86 -1.88 -9.63
N PRO A 6 17.03 -1.69 -10.29
CA PRO A 6 17.31 -0.48 -11.07
C PRO A 6 16.40 -0.29 -12.29
N GLN A 7 15.71 -1.34 -12.74
CA GLN A 7 14.74 -1.31 -13.82
C GLN A 7 13.39 -0.72 -13.41
N THR A 8 13.18 -0.36 -12.12
CA THR A 8 11.90 0.16 -11.65
C THR A 8 11.59 1.51 -12.28
N ASP A 9 10.44 1.60 -12.94
CA ASP A 9 9.91 2.87 -13.47
C ASP A 9 8.99 3.56 -12.46
N VAL A 10 8.19 2.79 -11.72
CA VAL A 10 7.28 3.30 -10.70
C VAL A 10 7.34 2.42 -9.45
N ALA A 11 7.32 3.01 -8.28
CA ALA A 11 7.12 2.27 -7.03
C ALA A 11 5.85 2.71 -6.33
N ILE A 12 5.07 1.74 -5.86
CA ILE A 12 3.91 1.94 -4.99
C ILE A 12 4.29 1.40 -3.61
N GLU A 13 4.29 2.27 -2.61
CA GLU A 13 4.55 1.92 -1.22
C GLU A 13 3.31 2.17 -0.38
N LEU A 14 2.83 1.15 0.30
CA LEU A 14 1.77 1.26 1.30
C LEU A 14 2.35 0.95 2.68
N GLY A 15 2.33 1.94 3.55
CA GLY A 15 2.69 1.83 4.96
C GLY A 15 1.48 1.64 5.86
N GLY A 16 1.69 1.72 7.18
CA GLY A 16 0.62 1.69 8.17
C GLY A 16 -0.32 2.90 8.06
N GLU A 17 0.24 4.10 7.85
CA GLU A 17 -0.50 5.37 7.76
C GLU A 17 -0.17 6.17 6.51
N ASP A 18 0.96 5.88 5.87
CA ASP A 18 1.42 6.54 4.65
C ASP A 18 1.20 5.68 3.42
N ALA A 19 0.89 6.33 2.31
CA ALA A 19 0.88 5.74 0.98
C ALA A 19 1.68 6.65 0.03
N LYS A 20 2.53 6.06 -0.81
CA LYS A 20 3.40 6.80 -1.73
C LYS A 20 3.40 6.18 -3.11
N ILE A 21 3.48 7.03 -4.14
CA ILE A 21 3.87 6.65 -5.49
C ILE A 21 5.15 7.41 -5.84
N ILE A 22 6.15 6.69 -6.34
CA ILE A 22 7.44 7.23 -6.70
C ILE A 22 7.69 6.89 -8.16
N TYR A 23 7.93 7.90 -8.98
CA TYR A 23 8.26 7.79 -10.41
C TYR A 23 9.75 8.00 -10.60
N PHE A 24 10.38 7.13 -11.39
CA PHE A 24 11.79 7.21 -11.80
C PHE A 24 11.84 7.50 -13.30
N GLU A 25 12.04 8.73 -13.70
CA GLU A 25 11.99 9.17 -15.08
C GLU A 25 13.21 10.02 -15.44
N GLY A 26 13.98 9.59 -16.44
CA GLY A 26 15.10 10.38 -16.98
C GLY A 26 16.15 10.79 -15.95
N GLY A 27 16.38 9.95 -14.94
CA GLY A 27 17.30 10.23 -13.82
C GLY A 27 16.70 11.12 -12.72
N ASN A 28 15.45 11.54 -12.85
CA ASN A 28 14.73 12.28 -11.83
C ASN A 28 13.84 11.35 -11.00
N VAL A 29 13.61 11.74 -9.76
CA VAL A 29 12.70 11.03 -8.84
C VAL A 29 11.59 11.99 -8.43
N GLU A 30 10.35 11.64 -8.79
CA GLU A 30 9.15 12.36 -8.35
C GLU A 30 8.40 11.50 -7.34
N GLN A 31 8.22 11.99 -6.12
CA GLN A 31 7.46 11.32 -5.08
C GLN A 31 6.15 12.07 -4.81
N ARG A 32 5.07 11.31 -4.71
CA ARG A 32 3.77 11.78 -4.24
C ARG A 32 3.34 10.95 -3.05
N MET A 33 2.81 11.58 -2.03
CA MET A 33 2.40 10.95 -0.78
C MET A 33 1.00 11.43 -0.40
N ASN A 34 0.23 10.57 0.29
CA ASN A 34 -1.03 10.99 0.87
C ASN A 34 -0.80 12.12 1.90
N GLY A 35 -1.81 12.98 2.05
CA GLY A 35 -1.82 14.00 3.09
C GLY A 35 -2.24 13.43 4.45
N ILE A 36 -3.11 14.14 5.16
CA ILE A 36 -3.56 13.78 6.51
C ILE A 36 -4.48 12.54 6.54
N CYS A 37 -5.05 12.15 5.40
CA CYS A 37 -6.02 11.05 5.34
C CYS A 37 -5.30 9.71 5.19
N ALA A 38 -5.54 8.78 6.11
CA ALA A 38 -5.03 7.41 6.06
C ALA A 38 -5.76 6.50 5.04
N GLY A 39 -6.66 7.03 4.21
CA GLY A 39 -7.33 6.27 3.16
C GLY A 39 -6.33 5.62 2.21
N GLY A 40 -6.49 4.32 1.96
CA GLY A 40 -5.56 3.55 1.14
C GLY A 40 -4.31 3.04 1.84
N THR A 41 -4.27 3.08 3.18
CA THR A 41 -3.13 2.61 4.00
C THR A 41 -3.50 1.40 4.84
N GLY A 42 -2.52 0.82 5.56
CA GLY A 42 -2.74 -0.28 6.50
C GLY A 42 -3.79 0.05 7.56
N SER A 43 -3.75 1.26 8.11
CA SER A 43 -4.70 1.74 9.11
C SER A 43 -6.15 1.75 8.59
N PHE A 44 -6.36 2.08 7.32
CA PHE A 44 -7.66 1.97 6.67
C PHE A 44 -8.10 0.50 6.57
N ILE A 45 -7.18 -0.38 6.16
CA ILE A 45 -7.45 -1.83 6.03
C ILE A 45 -7.87 -2.41 7.38
N ASP A 46 -7.16 -2.10 8.47
CA ASP A 46 -7.47 -2.57 9.81
C ASP A 46 -8.84 -2.08 10.30
N GLN A 47 -9.18 -0.81 10.01
CA GLN A 47 -10.49 -0.27 10.35
C GLN A 47 -11.62 -1.00 9.60
N MET A 48 -11.43 -1.30 8.32
CA MET A 48 -12.44 -2.01 7.52
C MET A 48 -12.55 -3.48 7.92
N ALA A 49 -11.42 -4.13 8.23
CA ALA A 49 -11.39 -5.50 8.76
C ALA A 49 -12.23 -5.62 10.04
N SER A 50 -12.08 -4.67 10.95
CA SER A 50 -12.85 -4.63 12.22
C SER A 50 -14.37 -4.56 12.00
N LEU A 51 -14.84 -3.89 10.93
CA LEU A 51 -16.28 -3.82 10.61
C LEU A 51 -16.88 -5.17 10.25
N ILE A 52 -16.11 -6.03 9.58
CA ILE A 52 -16.56 -7.36 9.20
C ILE A 52 -16.04 -8.44 10.16
N GLN A 53 -15.60 -8.00 11.38
CA GLN A 53 -15.17 -8.86 12.48
C GLN A 53 -13.99 -9.79 12.11
N THR A 54 -12.95 -9.22 11.51
CA THR A 54 -11.71 -9.90 11.16
C THR A 54 -10.52 -8.94 11.31
N ASP A 55 -9.33 -9.39 10.93
CA ASP A 55 -8.10 -8.61 10.81
C ASP A 55 -7.64 -8.53 9.33
N ALA A 56 -6.53 -7.85 9.09
CA ALA A 56 -5.99 -7.70 7.73
C ALA A 56 -5.65 -9.05 7.08
N SER A 57 -5.15 -10.02 7.86
CA SER A 57 -4.86 -11.36 7.36
C SER A 57 -6.13 -12.11 6.98
N GLY A 58 -7.17 -12.00 7.80
CA GLY A 58 -8.49 -12.58 7.51
C GLY A 58 -9.15 -11.95 6.29
N LEU A 59 -9.02 -10.61 6.09
CA LEU A 59 -9.44 -9.98 4.84
C LEU A 59 -8.75 -10.62 3.63
N ASN A 60 -7.44 -10.84 3.74
CA ASN A 60 -6.67 -11.44 2.65
C ASN A 60 -7.14 -12.87 2.34
N GLU A 61 -7.43 -13.67 3.36
CA GLU A 61 -7.95 -15.04 3.16
C GLU A 61 -9.35 -15.03 2.54
N PHE A 62 -10.28 -14.22 3.04
CA PHE A 62 -11.62 -14.10 2.47
C PHE A 62 -11.58 -13.61 1.01
N ALA A 63 -10.73 -12.64 0.70
CA ALA A 63 -10.64 -12.07 -0.65
C ALA A 63 -10.19 -13.07 -1.73
N LYS A 64 -9.71 -14.28 -1.38
CA LYS A 64 -9.36 -15.32 -2.36
C LYS A 64 -10.57 -15.90 -3.09
N ASP A 65 -11.71 -15.96 -2.41
CA ASP A 65 -12.90 -16.66 -2.89
C ASP A 65 -14.04 -15.71 -3.31
N TYR A 66 -13.73 -14.42 -3.55
CA TYR A 66 -14.73 -13.43 -3.94
C TYR A 66 -15.39 -13.77 -5.29
N LYS A 67 -16.64 -13.35 -5.44
CA LYS A 67 -17.43 -13.51 -6.67
C LYS A 67 -17.86 -12.16 -7.25
N ALA A 68 -17.97 -11.14 -6.42
CA ALA A 68 -18.39 -9.80 -6.81
C ALA A 68 -17.55 -8.73 -6.09
N ILE A 69 -17.41 -7.57 -6.74
CA ILE A 69 -16.76 -6.39 -6.17
C ILE A 69 -17.78 -5.26 -6.15
N TYR A 70 -18.06 -4.74 -4.95
CA TYR A 70 -18.97 -3.62 -4.74
C TYR A 70 -18.21 -2.28 -4.78
N PRO A 71 -18.83 -1.20 -5.29
CA PRO A 71 -18.24 0.11 -5.23
C PRO A 71 -18.23 0.62 -3.78
N ILE A 72 -17.03 0.86 -3.24
CA ILE A 72 -16.81 1.44 -1.91
C ILE A 72 -16.02 2.73 -2.09
N ALA A 73 -16.49 3.83 -1.48
CA ALA A 73 -15.79 5.10 -1.49
C ALA A 73 -14.56 5.03 -0.58
N ALA A 74 -13.37 5.04 -1.19
CA ALA A 74 -12.11 4.86 -0.48
C ALA A 74 -11.50 6.16 0.06
N ARG A 75 -12.19 7.30 -0.02
CA ARG A 75 -11.63 8.61 0.35
C ARG A 75 -11.42 8.80 1.84
N CYS A 76 -12.27 8.19 2.66
CA CYS A 76 -12.22 8.32 4.12
C CYS A 76 -12.86 7.10 4.75
N GLY A 77 -12.27 6.60 5.85
CA GLY A 77 -12.83 5.46 6.59
C GLY A 77 -14.28 5.65 7.04
N VAL A 78 -14.72 6.89 7.30
CA VAL A 78 -16.12 7.20 7.66
C VAL A 78 -17.04 6.91 6.46
N PHE A 79 -16.72 7.39 5.27
CA PHE A 79 -17.55 7.14 4.09
C PHE A 79 -17.50 5.68 3.65
N ALA A 80 -16.35 5.02 3.74
CA ALA A 80 -16.26 3.59 3.48
C ALA A 80 -17.19 2.78 4.41
N LYS A 81 -17.28 3.16 5.70
CA LYS A 81 -18.22 2.53 6.64
C LYS A 81 -19.68 2.70 6.21
N THR A 82 -20.05 3.87 5.72
CA THR A 82 -21.43 4.12 5.25
C THR A 82 -21.79 3.34 4.00
N ASP A 83 -20.80 2.97 3.19
CA ASP A 83 -21.02 2.12 2.01
C ASP A 83 -21.06 0.62 2.39
N ILE A 84 -20.19 0.19 3.31
CA ILE A 84 -20.08 -1.22 3.71
C ILE A 84 -21.28 -1.65 4.55
N GLN A 85 -21.78 -0.81 5.45
CA GLN A 85 -22.84 -1.20 6.38
C GLN A 85 -24.14 -1.63 5.68
N PRO A 86 -24.65 -0.92 4.65
CA PRO A 86 -25.78 -1.40 3.86
C PRO A 86 -25.53 -2.75 3.19
N LEU A 87 -24.33 -2.95 2.61
CA LEU A 87 -23.97 -4.21 1.97
C LEU A 87 -24.01 -5.39 2.94
N ILE A 88 -23.52 -5.20 4.20
CA ILE A 88 -23.64 -6.21 5.25
C ILE A 88 -25.10 -6.53 5.53
N ASN A 89 -25.94 -5.50 5.65
CA ASN A 89 -27.36 -5.66 5.95
C ASN A 89 -28.13 -6.35 4.81
N GLU A 90 -27.68 -6.18 3.57
CA GLU A 90 -28.22 -6.83 2.38
C GLU A 90 -27.69 -8.25 2.16
N GLY A 91 -26.78 -8.71 3.03
CA GLY A 91 -26.25 -10.07 3.01
C GLY A 91 -25.06 -10.28 2.08
N ALA A 92 -24.30 -9.23 1.75
CA ALA A 92 -23.03 -9.37 1.04
C ALA A 92 -22.07 -10.28 1.82
N THR A 93 -21.38 -11.16 1.12
CA THR A 93 -20.46 -12.12 1.74
C THR A 93 -19.19 -11.43 2.24
N ARG A 94 -18.50 -12.04 3.20
CA ARG A 94 -17.20 -11.53 3.68
C ARG A 94 -16.15 -11.55 2.59
N GLU A 95 -16.20 -12.53 1.72
CA GLU A 95 -15.33 -12.71 0.56
C GLU A 95 -15.46 -11.51 -0.39
N ASP A 96 -16.67 -11.17 -0.78
CA ASP A 96 -16.97 -10.06 -1.67
C ASP A 96 -16.64 -8.70 -1.02
N LEU A 97 -16.97 -8.54 0.26
CA LEU A 97 -16.63 -7.31 1.01
C LEU A 97 -15.12 -7.12 1.13
N SER A 98 -14.37 -8.19 1.40
CA SER A 98 -12.91 -8.14 1.52
C SER A 98 -12.23 -7.72 0.21
N ALA A 99 -12.63 -8.34 -0.91
CA ALA A 99 -12.15 -7.95 -2.24
C ALA A 99 -12.54 -6.52 -2.60
N SER A 100 -13.74 -6.08 -2.21
CA SER A 100 -14.24 -4.71 -2.44
C SER A 100 -13.45 -3.68 -1.63
N ILE A 101 -13.09 -3.99 -0.38
CA ILE A 101 -12.22 -3.16 0.46
C ILE A 101 -10.84 -3.02 -0.18
N PHE A 102 -10.23 -4.11 -0.63
CA PHE A 102 -8.93 -4.05 -1.33
C PHE A 102 -9.02 -3.25 -2.63
N GLN A 103 -10.08 -3.43 -3.42
CA GLN A 103 -10.29 -2.62 -4.62
C GLN A 103 -10.45 -1.12 -4.29
N ALA A 104 -11.10 -0.80 -3.18
CA ALA A 104 -11.21 0.58 -2.71
C ALA A 104 -9.83 1.19 -2.37
N VAL A 105 -8.94 0.43 -1.69
CA VAL A 105 -7.55 0.83 -1.43
C VAL A 105 -6.81 1.12 -2.74
N VAL A 106 -6.91 0.22 -3.72
CA VAL A 106 -6.29 0.38 -5.05
C VAL A 106 -6.77 1.67 -5.73
N ASN A 107 -8.09 1.85 -5.80
CA ASN A 107 -8.71 3.01 -6.44
C ASN A 107 -8.28 4.32 -5.76
N GLN A 108 -8.23 4.34 -4.43
CA GLN A 108 -7.77 5.49 -3.66
C GLN A 108 -6.31 5.83 -3.94
N THR A 109 -5.45 4.82 -3.94
CA THR A 109 -4.01 5.01 -4.21
C THR A 109 -3.79 5.55 -5.62
N ILE A 110 -4.42 4.94 -6.62
CA ILE A 110 -4.26 5.36 -8.01
C ILE A 110 -4.85 6.76 -8.23
N SER A 111 -6.12 6.98 -7.84
CA SER A 111 -6.77 8.27 -8.09
C SER A 111 -6.21 9.40 -7.23
N GLY A 112 -5.90 9.12 -5.97
CA GLY A 112 -5.45 10.11 -5.00
C GLY A 112 -3.99 10.51 -5.16
N LEU A 113 -3.11 9.59 -5.54
CA LEU A 113 -1.67 9.84 -5.62
C LEU A 113 -1.17 10.00 -7.06
N ALA A 114 -1.61 9.16 -7.99
CA ALA A 114 -1.19 9.30 -9.37
C ALA A 114 -1.79 10.55 -10.04
N CYS A 115 -3.01 10.96 -9.63
CA CYS A 115 -3.67 12.18 -10.12
C CYS A 115 -3.64 12.29 -11.65
N GLY A 116 -3.93 11.20 -12.35
CA GLY A 116 -3.93 11.11 -13.80
C GLY A 116 -2.56 10.89 -14.46
N LYS A 117 -1.44 10.90 -13.71
CA LYS A 117 -0.15 10.47 -14.25
C LYS A 117 -0.16 8.96 -14.46
N PRO A 118 0.20 8.45 -15.65
CA PRO A 118 0.17 7.02 -15.91
C PRO A 118 1.12 6.23 -15.00
N ILE A 119 0.65 5.09 -14.49
CA ILE A 119 1.46 4.09 -13.81
C ILE A 119 1.71 2.99 -14.85
N ARG A 120 2.93 2.89 -15.37
CA ARG A 120 3.30 1.95 -16.42
C ARG A 120 4.79 1.63 -16.36
N GLY A 121 5.21 0.62 -17.15
CA GLY A 121 6.56 0.06 -17.09
C GLY A 121 6.69 -0.90 -15.91
N HIS A 122 7.88 -1.03 -15.36
CA HIS A 122 8.17 -1.92 -14.25
C HIS A 122 7.73 -1.30 -12.93
N VAL A 123 6.72 -1.89 -12.31
CA VAL A 123 6.10 -1.37 -11.08
C VAL A 123 6.55 -2.19 -9.88
N ALA A 124 7.23 -1.54 -8.94
CA ALA A 124 7.66 -2.16 -7.69
C ALA A 124 6.62 -1.96 -6.57
N PHE A 125 6.27 -3.04 -5.88
CA PHE A 125 5.33 -3.06 -4.76
C PHE A 125 6.09 -3.15 -3.43
N LEU A 126 5.93 -2.12 -2.58
CA LEU A 126 6.66 -1.94 -1.33
C LEU A 126 5.73 -1.71 -0.14
N GLY A 127 6.27 -1.91 1.06
CA GLY A 127 5.56 -1.68 2.32
C GLY A 127 4.82 -2.91 2.85
N GLY A 128 4.45 -2.87 4.13
CA GLY A 128 3.85 -4.00 4.83
C GLY A 128 2.56 -4.52 4.19
N PRO A 129 1.55 -3.69 3.91
CA PRO A 129 0.33 -4.14 3.27
C PRO A 129 0.55 -4.88 1.95
N LEU A 130 1.42 -4.39 1.06
CA LEU A 130 1.71 -5.03 -0.23
C LEU A 130 2.64 -6.25 -0.12
N HIS A 131 3.39 -6.36 0.98
CA HIS A 131 4.22 -7.52 1.26
C HIS A 131 3.41 -8.69 1.80
N PHE A 132 2.53 -8.45 2.78
CA PHE A 132 1.82 -9.49 3.51
C PHE A 132 0.44 -9.84 2.93
N LEU A 133 -0.21 -8.91 2.20
CA LEU A 133 -1.56 -9.11 1.66
C LEU A 133 -1.50 -9.37 0.15
N SER A 134 -1.44 -10.66 -0.20
CA SER A 134 -1.32 -11.13 -1.59
C SER A 134 -2.49 -10.66 -2.46
N GLU A 135 -3.72 -10.68 -1.92
CA GLU A 135 -4.92 -10.31 -2.67
C GLU A 135 -5.02 -8.79 -2.90
N LEU A 136 -4.50 -7.98 -1.96
CA LEU A 136 -4.35 -6.54 -2.18
C LEU A 136 -3.38 -6.27 -3.34
N LYS A 137 -2.21 -6.92 -3.34
CA LYS A 137 -1.25 -6.80 -4.43
C LYS A 137 -1.83 -7.29 -5.76
N ALA A 138 -2.53 -8.43 -5.76
CA ALA A 138 -3.22 -8.94 -6.93
C ALA A 138 -4.27 -7.95 -7.48
N ALA A 139 -4.98 -7.24 -6.60
CA ALA A 139 -5.92 -6.21 -7.00
C ALA A 139 -5.22 -5.02 -7.71
N PHE A 140 -4.03 -4.59 -7.26
CA PHE A 140 -3.21 -3.61 -7.98
C PHE A 140 -2.78 -4.12 -9.36
N ILE A 141 -2.20 -5.32 -9.41
CA ILE A 141 -1.71 -5.95 -10.66
C ILE A 141 -2.85 -6.00 -11.68
N ARG A 142 -4.02 -6.48 -11.27
CA ARG A 142 -5.23 -6.58 -12.11
C ARG A 142 -5.71 -5.20 -12.58
N THR A 143 -5.78 -4.22 -11.68
CA THR A 143 -6.28 -2.87 -12.01
C THR A 143 -5.34 -2.10 -12.93
N LEU A 144 -4.03 -2.28 -12.77
CA LEU A 144 -2.99 -1.67 -13.60
C LEU A 144 -2.70 -2.48 -14.87
N ASN A 145 -3.31 -3.67 -15.02
CA ASN A 145 -3.10 -4.61 -16.12
C ASN A 145 -1.62 -4.94 -16.32
N LEU A 146 -0.93 -5.24 -15.22
CA LEU A 146 0.49 -5.63 -15.23
C LEU A 146 0.62 -7.15 -15.46
N ASP A 147 1.67 -7.54 -16.18
CA ASP A 147 2.13 -8.91 -16.28
C ASP A 147 3.28 -9.21 -15.30
N GLU A 148 3.81 -10.43 -15.34
CA GLU A 148 4.90 -10.85 -14.46
C GLU A 148 6.19 -10.08 -14.73
N GLU A 149 6.49 -9.74 -15.98
CA GLU A 149 7.70 -9.01 -16.37
C GLU A 149 7.69 -7.58 -15.81
N HIS A 150 6.52 -6.94 -15.80
CA HIS A 150 6.35 -5.58 -15.32
C HIS A 150 6.02 -5.49 -13.82
N THR A 151 5.93 -6.64 -13.12
CA THR A 151 5.63 -6.69 -11.69
C THR A 151 6.89 -6.98 -10.88
N ILE A 152 7.35 -6.02 -10.08
CA ILE A 152 8.51 -6.17 -9.20
C ILE A 152 8.04 -6.32 -7.75
N THR A 153 8.32 -7.45 -7.13
CA THR A 153 8.11 -7.68 -5.69
C THR A 153 9.44 -8.06 -5.07
N PRO A 154 10.23 -7.11 -4.57
CA PRO A 154 11.53 -7.41 -3.97
C PRO A 154 11.37 -8.21 -2.68
N ASP A 155 12.32 -9.08 -2.39
CA ASP A 155 12.44 -9.69 -1.08
C ASP A 155 12.55 -8.61 0.00
N ASN A 156 11.92 -8.83 1.13
CA ASN A 156 11.85 -7.86 2.23
C ASN A 156 11.29 -6.47 1.81
N SER A 157 10.38 -6.42 0.85
CA SER A 157 9.78 -5.18 0.33
C SER A 157 9.19 -4.27 1.43
N HIS A 158 8.79 -4.83 2.57
CA HIS A 158 8.32 -4.10 3.75
C HIS A 158 9.42 -3.35 4.51
N LEU A 159 10.70 -3.67 4.29
CA LEU A 159 11.86 -3.05 4.97
C LEU A 159 12.59 -2.02 4.10
N PHE A 160 12.12 -1.74 2.89
CA PHE A 160 12.87 -0.92 1.92
C PHE A 160 13.15 0.51 2.41
N ALA A 161 12.26 1.12 3.20
CA ALA A 161 12.52 2.42 3.81
C ALA A 161 13.70 2.34 4.80
N ALA A 162 13.73 1.33 5.67
CA ALA A 162 14.81 1.11 6.63
C ALA A 162 16.15 0.76 5.93
N ILE A 163 16.10 -0.10 4.91
CA ILE A 163 17.27 -0.44 4.09
C ILE A 163 17.82 0.81 3.41
N GLY A 164 16.97 1.64 2.82
CA GLY A 164 17.36 2.89 2.18
C GLY A 164 18.03 3.86 3.15
N SER A 165 17.49 4.00 4.36
CA SER A 165 18.08 4.81 5.43
C SER A 165 19.44 4.29 5.85
N ALA A 166 19.60 2.97 6.00
CA ALA A 166 20.87 2.36 6.36
C ALA A 166 21.95 2.55 5.28
N LEU A 167 21.57 2.42 3.99
CA LEU A 167 22.49 2.63 2.86
C LEU A 167 22.95 4.08 2.72
N ASN A 168 22.13 5.04 3.13
CA ASN A 168 22.44 6.47 3.09
C ASN A 168 23.13 6.96 4.36
N TYR A 169 23.31 6.10 5.37
CA TYR A 169 23.98 6.49 6.61
C TYR A 169 25.46 6.84 6.34
N LYS A 170 25.81 8.10 6.60
CA LYS A 170 27.20 8.56 6.64
C LYS A 170 27.59 8.69 8.10
N LYS A 171 28.64 7.98 8.50
CA LYS A 171 29.18 8.11 9.85
C LYS A 171 29.87 9.47 10.00
N GLU A 172 29.12 10.47 10.51
CA GLU A 172 29.64 11.83 10.65
C GLU A 172 30.36 12.07 12.00
N SER A 173 30.12 11.22 13.02
CA SER A 173 30.76 11.35 14.33
C SER A 173 30.89 10.01 15.05
N ASN A 174 31.91 9.91 15.94
CA ASN A 174 32.07 8.80 16.89
C ASN A 174 31.28 9.08 18.18
N THR A 175 29.99 9.40 18.07
CA THR A 175 29.16 9.62 19.24
C THR A 175 28.79 8.28 19.86
N THR A 176 29.17 8.04 21.10
CA THR A 176 28.80 6.85 21.87
C THR A 176 27.45 7.05 22.55
N LEU A 177 26.77 5.95 22.89
CA LEU A 177 25.51 6.02 23.64
C LEU A 177 25.70 6.76 24.97
N SER A 178 26.83 6.55 25.67
CA SER A 178 27.18 7.30 26.88
C SER A 178 27.18 8.81 26.63
N SER A 179 27.82 9.27 25.56
CA SER A 179 27.90 10.73 25.28
C SER A 179 26.56 11.35 24.87
N LEU A 180 25.58 10.53 24.48
CA LEU A 180 24.20 10.98 24.24
C LEU A 180 23.43 11.07 25.56
N ILE A 181 23.61 10.12 26.48
CA ILE A 181 22.99 10.12 27.80
C ILE A 181 23.47 11.33 28.63
N ASP A 182 24.75 11.65 28.55
CA ASP A 182 25.34 12.80 29.26
C ASP A 182 24.82 14.17 28.77
N ARG A 183 24.06 14.23 27.68
CA ARG A 183 23.44 15.44 27.11
C ARG A 183 21.96 15.58 27.42
N LEU A 184 21.35 14.58 28.05
CA LEU A 184 19.96 14.59 28.52
C LEU A 184 19.88 15.02 29.99
#